data_857d54a8d1ae35bc975a56636d259d02
#
_entry.id   857d54a8d1ae35bc975a56636d259d02
#
_cell.length_a   1.000
_cell.length_b   1.000
_cell.length_c   1.000
_cell.angle_alpha   90.00
_cell.angle_beta   90.00
_cell.angle_gamma   90.00
#
_symmetry.space_group_name_H-M   'P 1'
#
loop_
_entity.id
_entity.type
_entity.pdbx_description
1 polymer ?
#
loop_
_entity_poly.entity_id
_entity_poly.type
_entity_poly.pdbx_seq_one_letter_code
_entity_poly.pdbx_strand_id
1 'polypeptide(L)' 'MMTYEQLKTLCVALYGRTWKPNLAHDLNIKRSTIDNWSSQGVPQWLEKEIPNLIDKRKKEILSI' A
#
# COMPACT_ATOMS: atom_id res chain seq x y z
N MET A 1 10.81 -4.76 10.73
CA MET A 1 9.38 -4.96 10.39
C MET A 1 8.71 -3.62 10.15
N MET A 2 7.87 -3.57 9.12
CA MET A 2 7.10 -2.35 8.83
C MET A 2 5.90 -2.24 9.78
N THR A 3 5.70 -1.05 10.36
CA THR A 3 4.53 -0.77 11.18
C THR A 3 3.39 -0.25 10.29
N TYR A 4 2.16 -0.31 10.81
CA TYR A 4 1.01 0.24 10.11
C TYR A 4 1.18 1.73 9.82
N GLU A 5 1.75 2.48 10.76
CA GLU A 5 2.00 3.91 10.58
C GLU A 5 3.00 4.17 9.45
N GLN A 6 4.04 3.36 9.34
CA GLN A 6 4.99 3.48 8.24
C GLN A 6 4.32 3.17 6.90
N LEU A 7 3.49 2.13 6.86
CA LEU A 7 2.73 1.78 5.66
C LEU A 7 1.80 2.91 5.26
N LYS A 8 1.06 3.46 6.20
CA LYS A 8 0.14 4.56 5.96
C LYS A 8 0.87 5.77 5.38
N THR A 9 1.99 6.16 5.98
CA THR A 9 2.78 7.30 5.53
C THR A 9 3.23 7.09 4.08
N LEU A 10 3.75 5.91 3.77
CA LEU A 10 4.20 5.57 2.43
C LEU A 10 3.05 5.60 1.42
N CYS A 11 1.93 4.99 1.77
CA CYS A 11 0.78 4.90 0.87
C CYS A 11 0.11 6.25 0.65
N VAL A 12 0.06 7.11 1.66
CA VAL A 12 -0.44 8.48 1.49
C VAL A 12 0.46 9.24 0.52
N ALA A 13 1.76 9.03 0.58
CA ALA A 13 2.70 9.65 -0.37
C ALA A 13 2.50 9.13 -1.80
N LEU A 14 2.14 7.84 -1.96
CA LEU A 14 1.96 7.23 -3.28
C LEU A 14 0.57 7.48 -3.87
N TYR A 15 -0.47 7.38 -3.06
CA TYR A 15 -1.87 7.37 -3.52
C TYR A 15 -2.69 8.57 -3.04
N GLY A 16 -2.24 9.29 -2.01
CA GLY A 16 -2.99 10.37 -1.41
C GLY A 16 -3.98 9.87 -0.36
N ARG A 17 -5.05 10.65 -0.14
CA ARG A 17 -6.03 10.37 0.91
C ARG A 17 -6.82 9.08 0.70
N THR A 18 -6.98 8.68 -0.55
CA THR A 18 -7.73 7.45 -0.90
C THR A 18 -6.79 6.26 -1.07
N TRP A 19 -5.76 6.18 -0.25
CA TRP A 19 -4.74 5.14 -0.38
C TRP A 19 -5.28 3.74 -0.10
N LYS A 20 -6.25 3.60 0.82
CA LYS A 20 -6.76 2.27 1.18
C LYS A 20 -7.43 1.55 0.01
N PRO A 21 -8.43 2.14 -0.68
CA PRO A 21 -9.04 1.46 -1.82
C PRO A 21 -8.08 1.26 -2.97
N ASN A 22 -7.18 2.21 -3.21
CA ASN A 22 -6.19 2.08 -4.27
C ASN A 22 -5.19 0.97 -3.98
N LEU A 23 -4.70 0.88 -2.74
CA LEU A 23 -3.79 -0.18 -2.33
C LEU A 23 -4.47 -1.55 -2.42
N ALA A 24 -5.72 -1.65 -1.95
CA ALA A 24 -6.48 -2.89 -2.02
C ALA A 24 -6.64 -3.35 -3.48
N HIS A 25 -6.93 -2.43 -4.37
CA HIS A 25 -7.05 -2.73 -5.80
C HIS A 25 -5.73 -3.24 -6.37
N ASP A 26 -4.64 -2.55 -6.09
CA ASP A 26 -3.31 -2.92 -6.61
C ASP A 26 -2.83 -4.26 -6.09
N LEU A 27 -3.17 -4.60 -4.84
CA LEU A 27 -2.81 -5.88 -4.23
C LEU A 27 -3.84 -6.98 -4.51
N ASN A 28 -4.97 -6.63 -5.12
CA ASN A 28 -6.08 -7.56 -5.38
C ASN A 28 -6.59 -8.20 -4.09
N ILE A 29 -6.78 -7.38 -3.06
CA ILE A 29 -7.30 -7.79 -1.75
C ILE A 29 -8.48 -6.91 -1.36
N LYS A 30 -9.19 -7.30 -0.30
CA LYS A 30 -10.29 -6.53 0.22
C LYS A 30 -9.79 -5.38 1.09
N ARG A 31 -10.51 -4.25 1.08
CA ARG A 31 -10.19 -3.10 1.92
C ARG A 31 -10.20 -3.47 3.41
N SER A 32 -11.11 -4.36 3.81
CA SER A 32 -11.19 -4.83 5.20
C SER A 32 -9.90 -5.50 5.66
N THR A 33 -9.17 -6.14 4.74
CA THR A 33 -7.87 -6.74 5.05
C THR A 33 -6.88 -5.66 5.48
N ILE A 34 -6.88 -4.51 4.80
CA ILE A 34 -6.01 -3.39 5.17
C ILE A 34 -6.41 -2.83 6.54
N ASP A 35 -7.70 -2.68 6.80
CA ASP A 35 -8.18 -2.19 8.09
C ASP A 35 -7.74 -3.10 9.24
N ASN A 36 -7.68 -4.41 9.01
CA ASN A 36 -7.22 -5.35 10.03
C ASN A 36 -5.75 -5.17 10.39
N TRP A 37 -4.94 -4.65 9.46
CA TRP A 37 -3.51 -4.44 9.72
C TRP A 37 -3.26 -3.39 10.80
N SER A 38 -4.20 -2.50 11.04
CA SER A 38 -4.08 -1.49 12.10
C SER A 38 -4.07 -2.12 13.49
N SER A 39 -4.71 -3.28 13.66
CA SER A 39 -4.76 -3.98 14.95
C SER A 39 -3.88 -5.22 14.99
N GLN A 40 -3.72 -5.92 13.87
CA GLN A 40 -2.97 -7.18 13.81
C GLN A 40 -1.54 -7.03 13.32
N GLY A 41 -1.21 -5.89 12.74
CA GLY A 41 0.11 -5.62 12.18
C GLY A 41 0.18 -5.91 10.68
N VAL A 42 1.20 -5.34 10.05
CA VAL A 42 1.42 -5.45 8.61
C VAL A 42 2.08 -6.80 8.31
N PRO A 43 1.55 -7.57 7.32
CA PRO A 43 2.14 -8.86 6.98
C PRO A 43 3.51 -8.71 6.32
N GLN A 44 4.35 -9.71 6.55
CA GLN A 44 5.73 -9.69 6.05
C GLN A 44 5.79 -9.70 4.53
N TRP A 45 4.86 -10.39 3.85
CA TRP A 45 4.84 -10.44 2.39
C TRP A 45 4.64 -9.05 1.76
N LEU A 46 3.96 -8.15 2.47
CA LEU A 46 3.71 -6.80 1.96
C LEU A 46 5.00 -6.00 1.83
N GLU A 47 5.94 -6.19 2.74
CA GLU A 47 7.23 -5.51 2.68
C GLU A 47 7.96 -5.81 1.36
N LYS A 48 7.80 -7.03 0.84
CA LYS A 48 8.39 -7.43 -0.43
C LYS A 48 7.67 -6.83 -1.62
N GLU A 49 6.38 -6.53 -1.47
CA GLU A 49 5.57 -5.95 -2.55
C GLU A 49 5.74 -4.43 -2.68
N ILE A 50 6.20 -3.76 -1.63
CA ILE A 50 6.32 -2.30 -1.63
C ILE A 50 7.19 -1.78 -2.80
N PRO A 51 8.37 -2.34 -3.10
CA PRO A 51 9.15 -1.87 -4.25
C PRO A 51 8.40 -1.99 -5.56
N ASN A 52 7.63 -3.07 -5.74
CA ASN A 52 6.83 -3.29 -6.94
C ASN A 52 5.72 -2.25 -7.07
N LEU A 53 5.09 -1.89 -5.97
CA LEU A 53 4.04 -0.86 -5.95
C LEU A 53 4.62 0.52 -6.32
N ILE A 54 5.78 0.84 -5.81
CA ILE A 54 6.47 2.09 -6.11
C ILE A 54 6.82 2.15 -7.61
N ASP A 55 7.38 1.08 -8.15
CA ASP A 55 7.73 1.00 -9.57
C ASP A 55 6.50 1.15 -10.46
N LYS A 56 5.43 0.45 -10.13
CA LYS A 56 4.18 0.52 -10.87
C LYS A 56 3.64 1.95 -10.90
N ARG A 57 3.65 2.62 -9.76
CA ARG A 57 3.14 3.98 -9.65
C ARG A 57 4.00 4.97 -10.44
N LYS A 58 5.32 4.79 -10.39
CA LYS A 58 6.25 5.62 -11.18
C LYS A 58 6.00 5.47 -12.67
N LYS A 59 5.79 4.24 -13.15
CA LYS A 59 5.50 3.99 -14.56
C LYS A 59 4.21 4.67 -14.99
N GLU A 60 3.17 4.62 -14.18
CA GLU A 60 1.91 5.29 -14.47
C GLU A 60 2.09 6.80 -14.59
N ILE A 61 2.88 7.40 -13.71
CA ILE A 61 3.15 8.84 -13.73
C ILE A 61 3.98 9.21 -14.97
N LEU A 62 4.99 8.41 -15.30
CA LEU A 62 5.89 8.69 -16.42
C LEU A 62 5.26 8.43 -17.78
N SER A 63 4.21 7.59 -17.84
CA SER A 63 3.53 7.29 -19.11
C SER A 63 2.49 8.32 -19.49
N ILE A 64 2.24 9.29 -18.65
CA ILE A 64 1.36 10.42 -18.96
C ILE A 64 2.16 11.49 -19.66
#